data_e324525fec57577a211cecdafeb2521c
#
_entry.id   e324525fec57577a211cecdafeb2521c
#
_cell.length_a   1.000
_cell.length_b   1.000
_cell.length_c   1.000
_cell.angle_alpha   90.00
_cell.angle_beta   90.00
_cell.angle_gamma   90.00
#
_symmetry.space_group_name_H-M   'P 1'
#
loop_
_entity.id
_entity.type
_entity.pdbx_description
1 polymer ?
#
loop_
_entity_poly.entity_id
_entity_poly.type
_entity_poly.pdbx_seq_one_letter_code
_entity_poly.pdbx_strand_id
1 'polypeptide(L)'
;AGLEMLRAMDEFKTYLNNAYGNEFDIRIGLHYGEVISGSVGQGEDKKVTVIGDAVNIASRIEAINKEAGTRFLVSENVFEQVKDNVVVKNYLRLKLRGIKDLITLHEISDVNNEILQLNITETEKEIDGRNWLRTLPLSELMDGEKKKYTIKNREILLINQGNIFAIENICPHMDLPLDIGQ
;
A
#
# COMPACT_ATOMS: atom_id res chain seq x y z
N ALA A 1 -1.31 0.22 0.61
CA ALA A 1 -1.83 0.76 1.89
C ALA A 1 -1.75 2.30 1.96
N GLY A 2 -0.56 2.97 2.02
CA GLY A 2 -0.46 4.43 2.21
C GLY A 2 -1.22 5.25 1.17
N LEU A 3 -1.09 4.93 -0.10
CA LEU A 3 -1.83 5.59 -1.19
C LEU A 3 -3.34 5.33 -1.12
N GLU A 4 -3.75 4.15 -0.72
CA GLU A 4 -5.16 3.80 -0.51
C GLU A 4 -5.76 4.59 0.64
N MET A 5 -5.01 4.78 1.74
CA MET A 5 -5.44 5.67 2.85
C MET A 5 -5.65 7.10 2.37
N LEU A 6 -4.77 7.63 1.51
CA LEU A 6 -4.93 8.97 0.94
C LEU A 6 -6.17 9.04 0.03
N ARG A 7 -6.40 8.05 -0.81
CA ARG A 7 -7.59 7.97 -1.69
C ARG A 7 -8.87 7.90 -0.85
N ALA A 8 -8.91 7.00 0.13
CA ALA A 8 -10.06 6.89 1.04
C ALA A 8 -10.33 8.21 1.78
N MET A 9 -9.28 8.92 2.22
CA MET A 9 -9.45 10.24 2.84
C MET A 9 -10.01 11.27 1.85
N ASP A 10 -9.57 11.27 0.60
CA ASP A 10 -10.07 12.20 -0.42
C ASP A 10 -11.56 11.96 -0.73
N GLU A 11 -12.00 10.73 -0.77
CA GLU A 11 -13.42 10.37 -0.90
C GLU A 11 -14.23 10.83 0.32
N PHE A 12 -13.66 10.70 1.52
CA PHE A 12 -14.35 11.02 2.78
C PHE A 12 -14.35 12.52 3.11
N LYS A 13 -13.47 13.32 2.51
CA LYS A 13 -13.35 14.78 2.76
C LYS A 13 -14.67 15.54 2.64
N THR A 14 -15.44 15.24 1.59
CA THR A 14 -16.73 15.91 1.35
C THR A 14 -17.70 15.68 2.51
N TYR A 15 -17.78 14.45 2.99
CA TYR A 15 -18.62 14.12 4.14
C TYR A 15 -18.14 14.84 5.42
N LEU A 16 -16.83 14.81 5.71
CA LEU A 16 -16.26 15.45 6.90
C LEU A 16 -16.47 16.95 6.89
N ASN A 17 -16.28 17.60 5.76
CA ASN A 17 -16.49 19.04 5.62
C ASN A 17 -17.98 19.41 5.86
N ASN A 18 -18.90 18.64 5.29
CA ASN A 18 -20.34 18.87 5.49
C ASN A 18 -20.80 18.61 6.93
N ALA A 19 -20.23 17.58 7.59
CA ALA A 19 -20.65 17.19 8.93
C ALA A 19 -20.04 18.07 10.04
N TYR A 20 -18.81 18.53 9.85
CA TYR A 20 -18.02 19.18 10.92
C TYR A 20 -17.54 20.58 10.57
N GLY A 21 -17.68 21.03 9.31
CA GLY A 21 -17.27 22.37 8.86
C GLY A 21 -15.76 22.60 8.86
N ASN A 22 -14.95 21.54 8.95
CA ASN A 22 -13.50 21.61 8.96
C ASN A 22 -12.89 20.80 7.81
N GLU A 23 -11.80 21.29 7.28
CA GLU A 23 -10.98 20.51 6.34
C GLU A 23 -10.09 19.53 7.10
N PHE A 24 -10.26 18.25 6.78
CA PHE A 24 -9.41 17.17 7.29
C PHE A 24 -8.46 16.70 6.21
N ASP A 25 -7.22 16.45 6.58
CA ASP A 25 -6.23 15.83 5.72
C ASP A 25 -5.29 14.95 6.53
N ILE A 26 -4.74 13.92 5.88
CA ILE A 26 -3.75 13.04 6.47
C ILE A 26 -2.42 13.21 5.77
N ARG A 27 -1.36 13.06 6.52
CA ARG A 27 0.02 13.02 6.03
C ARG A 27 0.66 11.72 6.44
N ILE A 28 1.48 11.17 5.57
CA ILE A 28 2.12 9.88 5.78
C ILE A 28 3.62 10.04 5.59
N GLY A 29 4.37 9.60 6.60
CA GLY A 29 5.82 9.47 6.55
C GLY A 29 6.22 8.00 6.75
N LEU A 30 6.93 7.41 5.80
CA LEU A 30 7.44 6.05 5.93
C LEU A 30 8.95 6.03 6.03
N HIS A 31 9.42 5.21 6.97
CA HIS A 31 10.83 4.89 7.12
C HIS A 31 11.00 3.40 7.41
N TYR A 32 12.06 2.83 6.88
CA TYR A 32 12.47 1.45 7.14
C TYR A 32 13.72 1.45 8.01
N GLY A 33 13.68 0.75 9.15
CA GLY A 33 14.78 0.63 10.08
C GLY A 33 14.45 -0.29 11.25
N GLU A 34 15.46 -0.60 12.05
CA GLU A 34 15.32 -1.48 13.22
C GLU A 34 14.53 -0.80 14.34
N VAL A 35 13.67 -1.57 14.98
CA VAL A 35 12.86 -1.14 16.13
C VAL A 35 12.84 -2.23 17.20
N ILE A 36 12.70 -1.82 18.45
CA ILE A 36 12.43 -2.72 19.56
C ILE A 36 10.93 -2.67 19.84
N SER A 37 10.26 -3.81 19.75
CA SER A 37 8.85 -3.94 20.09
C SER A 37 8.71 -4.57 21.48
N GLY A 38 7.82 -4.02 22.31
CA GLY A 38 7.56 -4.52 23.64
C GLY A 38 6.26 -4.03 24.23
N SER A 39 5.81 -4.65 25.33
CA SER A 39 4.63 -4.22 26.07
C SER A 39 5.04 -3.34 27.25
N VAL A 40 4.44 -2.16 27.36
CA VAL A 40 4.62 -1.22 28.45
C VAL A 40 3.31 -1.08 29.22
N GLY A 41 3.37 -1.13 30.56
CA GLY A 41 2.21 -1.04 31.45
C GLY A 41 2.09 -2.19 32.44
N GLN A 42 1.11 -2.11 33.32
CA GLN A 42 0.80 -3.15 34.32
C GLN A 42 -0.65 -3.63 34.16
N GLY A 43 -0.89 -4.90 34.44
CA GLY A 43 -2.23 -5.49 34.41
C GLY A 43 -2.90 -5.41 33.02
N GLU A 44 -4.13 -4.93 33.01
CA GLU A 44 -4.94 -4.80 31.78
C GLU A 44 -4.56 -3.56 30.93
N ASP A 45 -3.78 -2.63 31.49
CA ASP A 45 -3.31 -1.42 30.78
C ASP A 45 -2.03 -1.62 29.95
N LYS A 46 -1.71 -2.85 29.62
CA LYS A 46 -0.56 -3.17 28.76
C LYS A 46 -0.80 -2.67 27.33
N LYS A 47 0.08 -1.77 26.88
CA LYS A 47 0.09 -1.31 25.47
C LYS A 47 1.35 -1.81 24.76
N VAL A 48 1.15 -2.39 23.60
CA VAL A 48 2.28 -2.70 22.72
C VAL A 48 2.82 -1.40 22.15
N THR A 49 4.12 -1.19 22.27
CA THR A 49 4.80 -0.02 21.76
C THR A 49 6.04 -0.42 20.96
N VAL A 50 6.49 0.46 20.12
CA VAL A 50 7.74 0.33 19.37
C VAL A 50 8.67 1.51 19.71
N ILE A 51 9.94 1.22 19.94
CA ILE A 51 10.96 2.19 20.31
C ILE A 51 12.15 2.02 19.38
N GLY A 52 12.72 3.13 18.92
CA GLY A 52 13.91 3.12 18.08
C GLY A 52 14.06 4.42 17.30
N ASP A 53 15.26 4.66 16.80
CA ASP A 53 15.52 5.83 15.96
C ASP A 53 14.67 5.86 14.70
N ALA A 54 14.35 4.69 14.15
CA ALA A 54 13.48 4.57 12.99
C ALA A 54 12.08 5.16 13.23
N VAL A 55 11.51 5.00 14.43
CA VAL A 55 10.22 5.59 14.80
C VAL A 55 10.30 7.13 14.80
N ASN A 56 11.37 7.67 15.37
CA ASN A 56 11.61 9.11 15.42
C ASN A 56 11.82 9.70 14.02
N ILE A 57 12.53 8.97 13.15
CA ILE A 57 12.75 9.37 11.75
C ILE A 57 11.42 9.39 11.00
N ALA A 58 10.60 8.34 11.10
CA ALA A 58 9.29 8.26 10.46
C ALA A 58 8.38 9.43 10.87
N SER A 59 8.33 9.75 12.16
CA SER A 59 7.56 10.90 12.68
C SER A 59 8.05 12.23 12.11
N ARG A 60 9.39 12.42 11.97
CA ARG A 60 9.94 13.64 11.38
C ARG A 60 9.65 13.74 9.89
N ILE A 61 9.69 12.62 9.15
CA ILE A 61 9.30 12.57 7.74
C ILE A 61 7.82 12.95 7.58
N GLU A 62 6.94 12.46 8.47
CA GLU A 62 5.54 12.88 8.46
C GLU A 62 5.42 14.39 8.64
N ALA A 63 6.10 14.98 9.62
CA ALA A 63 6.06 16.42 9.88
C ALA A 63 6.52 17.28 8.70
N ILE A 64 7.52 16.81 7.93
CA ILE A 64 8.04 17.52 6.75
C ILE A 64 6.96 17.67 5.67
N ASN A 65 6.02 16.74 5.53
CA ASN A 65 4.94 16.88 4.57
C ASN A 65 4.21 18.23 4.71
N LYS A 66 4.06 18.72 5.94
CA LYS A 66 3.39 20.01 6.19
C LYS A 66 4.18 21.18 5.61
N GLU A 67 5.50 21.17 5.81
CA GLU A 67 6.38 22.25 5.34
C GLU A 67 6.60 22.20 3.83
N ALA A 68 6.69 20.98 3.30
CA ALA A 68 6.92 20.74 1.87
C ALA A 68 5.64 20.81 1.00
N GLY A 69 4.45 20.90 1.61
CA GLY A 69 3.18 20.87 0.88
C GLY A 69 2.90 19.51 0.23
N THR A 70 3.44 18.44 0.80
CA THR A 70 3.27 17.05 0.33
C THR A 70 2.35 16.28 1.28
N ARG A 71 1.90 15.09 0.87
CA ARG A 71 1.04 14.23 1.70
C ARG A 71 1.66 12.88 2.01
N PHE A 72 2.59 12.41 1.16
CA PHE A 72 3.20 11.09 1.32
C PHE A 72 4.68 11.13 0.97
N LEU A 73 5.50 11.12 2.00
CA LEU A 73 6.95 11.06 1.88
C LEU A 73 7.50 9.74 2.40
N VAL A 74 8.44 9.19 1.68
CA VAL A 74 9.18 7.99 2.08
C VAL A 74 10.68 8.28 2.12
N SER A 75 11.40 7.62 3.04
CA SER A 75 12.85 7.71 3.07
C SER A 75 13.50 6.95 1.91
N GLU A 76 14.75 7.26 1.60
CA GLU A 76 15.58 6.53 0.62
C GLU A 76 15.55 5.02 0.85
N ASN A 77 15.67 4.58 2.12
CA ASN A 77 15.64 3.15 2.47
C ASN A 77 14.32 2.46 2.09
N VAL A 78 13.19 3.16 2.18
CA VAL A 78 11.89 2.65 1.71
C VAL A 78 11.82 2.69 0.20
N PHE A 79 12.24 3.81 -0.40
CA PHE A 79 12.19 4.00 -1.84
C PHE A 79 12.97 2.92 -2.58
N GLU A 80 14.18 2.58 -2.15
CA GLU A 80 14.99 1.51 -2.75
C GLU A 80 14.29 0.15 -2.76
N GLN A 81 13.39 -0.11 -1.81
CA GLN A 81 12.62 -1.37 -1.75
C GLN A 81 11.41 -1.38 -2.71
N VAL A 82 10.93 -0.21 -3.13
CA VAL A 82 9.68 -0.09 -3.88
C VAL A 82 9.81 0.69 -5.19
N LYS A 83 10.99 1.16 -5.55
CA LYS A 83 11.24 2.08 -6.67
C LYS A 83 10.65 1.64 -8.01
N ASP A 84 10.64 0.34 -8.26
CA ASP A 84 10.11 -0.22 -9.51
C ASP A 84 8.56 -0.25 -9.52
N ASN A 85 7.94 -0.12 -8.33
CA ASN A 85 6.50 -0.28 -8.14
C ASN A 85 5.77 1.04 -7.85
N VAL A 86 6.47 2.16 -7.79
CA VAL A 86 5.89 3.45 -7.41
C VAL A 86 6.22 4.56 -8.40
N VAL A 87 5.31 5.53 -8.48
CA VAL A 87 5.53 6.78 -9.22
C VAL A 87 5.99 7.84 -8.24
N VAL A 88 7.19 8.36 -8.45
CA VAL A 88 7.75 9.49 -7.70
C VAL A 88 7.38 10.79 -8.40
N LYS A 89 6.76 11.70 -7.67
CA LYS A 89 6.41 13.03 -8.16
C LYS A 89 7.55 14.03 -7.96
N ASN A 90 8.22 13.93 -6.81
CA ASN A 90 9.28 14.84 -6.42
C ASN A 90 10.24 14.18 -5.42
N TYR A 91 11.39 14.77 -5.20
CA TYR A 91 12.29 14.38 -4.13
C TYR A 91 12.80 15.61 -3.37
N LEU A 92 13.07 15.44 -2.09
CA LEU A 92 13.59 16.45 -1.18
C LEU A 92 14.91 15.98 -0.60
N ARG A 93 15.92 16.82 -0.61
CA ARG A 93 17.19 16.53 0.07
C ARG A 93 17.41 17.56 1.17
N LEU A 94 17.35 17.10 2.41
CA LEU A 94 17.36 17.99 3.56
C LEU A 94 18.03 17.35 4.78
N LYS A 95 18.31 18.17 5.78
CA LYS A 95 18.88 17.73 7.06
C LYS A 95 17.76 17.62 8.08
N LEU A 96 17.55 16.42 8.61
CA LEU A 96 16.66 16.24 9.73
C LEU A 96 17.32 16.65 11.04
N ARG A 97 16.55 17.26 11.93
CA ARG A 97 17.03 17.61 13.27
C ARG A 97 17.53 16.36 13.99
N GLY A 98 18.77 16.39 14.48
CA GLY A 98 19.40 15.28 15.20
C GLY A 98 19.97 14.16 14.30
N ILE A 99 19.95 14.33 12.97
CA ILE A 99 20.67 13.49 12.02
C ILE A 99 21.83 14.30 11.44
N LYS A 100 23.03 13.71 11.43
CA LYS A 100 24.24 14.39 10.97
C LYS A 100 24.25 14.59 9.46
N ASP A 101 23.76 13.59 8.74
CA ASP A 101 23.82 13.53 7.28
C ASP A 101 22.54 14.09 6.63
N LEU A 102 22.69 14.53 5.38
CA LEU A 102 21.55 14.85 4.54
C LEU A 102 20.79 13.57 4.19
N ILE A 103 19.49 13.61 4.29
CA ILE A 103 18.61 12.52 3.84
C ILE A 103 17.87 12.92 2.58
N THR A 104 17.60 11.92 1.76
CA THR A 104 16.71 12.04 0.60
C THR A 104 15.34 11.47 0.97
N LEU A 105 14.30 12.23 0.66
CA LEU A 105 12.90 11.82 0.80
C LEU A 105 12.25 11.86 -0.58
N HIS A 106 11.39 10.91 -0.86
CA HIS A 106 10.67 10.80 -2.12
C HIS A 106 9.17 11.01 -1.90
N GLU A 107 8.56 11.91 -2.67
CA GLU A 107 7.11 12.09 -2.70
C GLU A 107 6.51 11.03 -3.62
N ILE A 108 5.77 10.09 -3.03
CA ILE A 108 5.08 9.06 -3.78
C ILE A 108 3.69 9.56 -4.17
N SER A 109 3.39 9.54 -5.46
CA SER A 109 2.11 9.98 -6.01
C SER A 109 1.19 8.85 -6.40
N ASP A 110 1.74 7.73 -6.87
CA ASP A 110 0.95 6.58 -7.31
C ASP A 110 1.77 5.28 -7.27
N VAL A 111 1.09 4.17 -7.55
CA VAL A 111 1.72 2.89 -7.84
C VAL A 111 2.00 2.83 -9.34
N ASN A 112 3.17 2.31 -9.71
CA ASN A 112 3.48 2.06 -11.11
C ASN A 112 2.64 0.88 -11.63
N ASN A 113 1.45 1.19 -12.14
CA ASN A 113 0.53 0.19 -12.69
C ASN A 113 0.99 -0.36 -14.05
N GLU A 114 2.04 0.19 -14.66
CA GLU A 114 2.52 -0.32 -15.94
C GLU A 114 3.00 -1.78 -15.83
N ILE A 115 3.60 -2.17 -14.70
CA ILE A 115 3.99 -3.55 -14.46
C ILE A 115 2.77 -4.45 -14.28
N LEU A 116 1.70 -3.95 -13.67
CA LEU A 116 0.43 -4.68 -13.56
C LEU A 116 -0.35 -4.68 -14.87
N GLN A 117 -0.27 -3.62 -15.67
CA GLN A 117 -0.95 -3.52 -16.97
C GLN A 117 -0.18 -4.21 -18.09
N LEU A 118 1.17 -4.21 -18.10
CA LEU A 118 1.99 -4.93 -19.07
C LEU A 118 1.76 -6.45 -19.02
N ASN A 119 1.33 -6.98 -17.88
CA ASN A 119 0.96 -8.39 -17.78
C ASN A 119 -0.46 -8.71 -18.25
N ILE A 120 -1.31 -7.71 -18.51
CA ILE A 120 -2.72 -7.91 -18.89
C ILE A 120 -2.97 -7.68 -20.39
N THR A 121 -2.16 -6.85 -21.06
CA THR A 121 -2.44 -6.42 -22.45
C THR A 121 -2.00 -7.37 -23.55
N GLU A 122 -1.26 -8.42 -23.27
CA GLU A 122 -0.73 -9.28 -24.34
C GLU A 122 -1.28 -10.70 -24.42
N THR A 123 -2.35 -11.07 -23.71
CA THR A 123 -2.72 -12.48 -23.72
C THR A 123 -4.21 -12.80 -23.57
N GLU A 124 -5.10 -12.15 -24.31
CA GLU A 124 -6.35 -12.80 -24.66
C GLU A 124 -6.07 -13.76 -25.83
N LYS A 125 -6.24 -15.05 -25.62
CA LYS A 125 -6.15 -16.06 -26.66
C LYS A 125 -7.45 -16.81 -26.76
N GLU A 126 -8.04 -16.82 -27.94
CA GLU A 126 -9.20 -17.66 -28.21
C GLU A 126 -8.72 -19.12 -28.41
N ILE A 127 -9.20 -20.02 -27.56
CA ILE A 127 -8.98 -21.46 -27.65
C ILE A 127 -10.34 -22.14 -27.51
N ASP A 128 -10.73 -22.95 -28.46
CA ASP A 128 -11.99 -23.69 -28.51
C ASP A 128 -13.24 -22.77 -28.33
N GLY A 129 -13.24 -21.59 -28.97
CA GLY A 129 -14.35 -20.64 -28.91
C GLY A 129 -14.49 -19.95 -27.56
N ARG A 130 -13.48 -20.03 -26.68
CA ARG A 130 -13.42 -19.35 -25.39
C ARG A 130 -12.25 -18.41 -25.34
N ASN A 131 -12.47 -17.21 -24.79
CA ASN A 131 -11.40 -16.27 -24.54
C ASN A 131 -10.68 -16.63 -23.23
N TRP A 132 -9.39 -16.94 -23.36
CA TRP A 132 -8.49 -17.22 -22.23
C TRP A 132 -7.66 -15.99 -21.94
N LEU A 133 -7.52 -15.71 -20.66
CA LEU A 133 -6.67 -14.63 -20.16
C LEU A 133 -5.46 -15.24 -19.43
N ARG A 134 -4.27 -14.85 -19.86
CA ARG A 134 -3.05 -15.26 -19.15
C ARG A 134 -2.94 -14.40 -17.89
N THR A 135 -2.76 -15.01 -16.74
CA THR A 135 -2.54 -14.30 -15.47
C THR A 135 -1.05 -14.30 -15.11
N LEU A 136 -0.63 -15.14 -14.22
CA LEU A 136 0.77 -15.29 -13.76
C LEU A 136 1.28 -16.68 -14.11
N PRO A 137 2.62 -16.85 -14.17
CA PRO A 137 3.22 -18.18 -14.20
C PRO A 137 2.80 -19.00 -12.96
N LEU A 138 2.55 -20.29 -13.16
CA LEU A 138 2.16 -21.19 -12.05
C LEU A 138 3.18 -21.21 -10.91
N SER A 139 4.45 -20.97 -11.22
CA SER A 139 5.54 -20.87 -10.25
C SER A 139 5.45 -19.67 -9.32
N GLU A 140 4.62 -18.68 -9.63
CA GLU A 140 4.44 -17.46 -8.84
C GLU A 140 3.24 -17.52 -7.89
N LEU A 141 2.47 -18.61 -7.88
CA LEU A 141 1.38 -18.84 -6.94
C LEU A 141 1.67 -20.12 -6.16
N MET A 142 2.30 -19.99 -4.99
CA MET A 142 2.66 -21.11 -4.14
C MET A 142 1.43 -21.80 -3.53
N ASP A 143 1.59 -23.04 -3.08
CA ASP A 143 0.52 -23.76 -2.38
C ASP A 143 0.10 -23.02 -1.10
N GLY A 144 -1.20 -22.87 -0.90
CA GLY A 144 -1.80 -22.08 0.18
C GLY A 144 -1.88 -20.57 -0.11
N GLU A 145 -1.34 -20.10 -1.22
CA GLU A 145 -1.31 -18.67 -1.56
C GLU A 145 -2.58 -18.22 -2.29
N LYS A 146 -2.94 -16.95 -2.06
CA LYS A 146 -4.05 -16.27 -2.76
C LYS A 146 -3.51 -15.03 -3.46
N LYS A 147 -3.91 -14.78 -4.70
CA LYS A 147 -3.57 -13.53 -5.43
C LYS A 147 -4.80 -12.95 -6.10
N LYS A 148 -4.98 -11.64 -5.94
CA LYS A 148 -6.09 -10.88 -6.52
C LYS A 148 -5.69 -10.26 -7.85
N TYR A 149 -6.61 -10.32 -8.81
CA TYR A 149 -6.48 -9.71 -10.13
C TYR A 149 -7.73 -8.94 -10.49
N THR A 150 -7.57 -7.81 -11.15
CA THR A 150 -8.68 -7.06 -11.73
C THR A 150 -8.71 -7.29 -13.24
N ILE A 151 -9.79 -7.87 -13.72
CA ILE A 151 -10.00 -8.20 -15.14
C ILE A 151 -11.31 -7.56 -15.59
N LYS A 152 -11.25 -6.62 -16.54
CA LYS A 152 -12.45 -5.95 -17.11
C LYS A 152 -13.42 -5.45 -16.03
N ASN A 153 -12.91 -4.73 -15.02
CA ASN A 153 -13.66 -4.21 -13.87
C ASN A 153 -14.25 -5.28 -12.92
N ARG A 154 -13.78 -6.51 -12.99
CA ARG A 154 -14.14 -7.56 -12.02
C ARG A 154 -12.91 -7.97 -11.26
N GLU A 155 -13.03 -8.11 -9.97
CA GLU A 155 -11.96 -8.65 -9.11
C GLU A 155 -12.05 -10.17 -9.08
N ILE A 156 -10.97 -10.83 -9.45
CA ILE A 156 -10.83 -12.29 -9.46
C ILE A 156 -9.76 -12.67 -8.44
N LEU A 157 -10.08 -13.61 -7.57
CA LEU A 157 -9.16 -14.21 -6.62
C LEU A 157 -8.68 -15.55 -7.15
N LEU A 158 -7.37 -15.67 -7.37
CA LEU A 158 -6.71 -16.94 -7.66
C LEU A 158 -6.24 -17.57 -6.35
N ILE A 159 -6.54 -18.83 -6.14
CA ILE A 159 -6.20 -19.59 -4.93
C ILE A 159 -5.50 -20.86 -5.36
N ASN A 160 -4.34 -21.16 -4.77
CA ASN A 160 -3.68 -22.44 -4.92
C ASN A 160 -3.85 -23.27 -3.62
N GLN A 161 -4.50 -24.41 -3.72
CA GLN A 161 -4.62 -25.41 -2.66
C GLN A 161 -4.36 -26.81 -3.25
N GLY A 162 -3.16 -26.98 -3.82
CA GLY A 162 -2.84 -28.17 -4.63
C GLY A 162 -3.49 -28.15 -6.02
N ASN A 163 -4.60 -27.44 -6.17
CA ASN A 163 -5.25 -27.08 -7.44
C ASN A 163 -5.46 -25.56 -7.50
N ILE A 164 -5.48 -25.00 -8.70
CA ILE A 164 -5.73 -23.59 -8.93
C ILE A 164 -7.22 -23.34 -9.10
N PHE A 165 -7.76 -22.47 -8.27
CA PHE A 165 -9.13 -21.99 -8.34
C PHE A 165 -9.12 -20.52 -8.72
N ALA A 166 -10.07 -20.12 -9.57
CA ALA A 166 -10.32 -18.72 -9.91
C ALA A 166 -11.79 -18.42 -9.56
N ILE A 167 -11.98 -17.52 -8.63
CA ILE A 167 -13.33 -17.11 -8.19
C ILE A 167 -13.46 -15.59 -8.25
N GLU A 168 -14.67 -15.09 -8.40
CA GLU A 168 -14.93 -13.65 -8.26
C GLU A 168 -14.70 -13.24 -6.79
N ASN A 169 -13.97 -12.14 -6.57
CA ASN A 169 -13.58 -11.69 -5.23
C ASN A 169 -14.74 -10.98 -4.51
N ILE A 170 -15.90 -11.59 -4.50
CA ILE A 170 -17.11 -11.07 -3.86
C ILE A 170 -17.81 -12.22 -3.13
N CYS A 171 -18.12 -12.02 -1.86
CA CYS A 171 -18.96 -12.93 -1.09
C CYS A 171 -20.43 -12.75 -1.50
N PRO A 172 -21.10 -13.77 -2.04
CA PRO A 172 -22.48 -13.63 -2.53
C PRO A 172 -23.52 -13.37 -1.43
N HIS A 173 -23.13 -13.48 -0.13
CA HIS A 173 -24.02 -13.27 1.00
C HIS A 173 -23.89 -11.88 1.62
N MET A 174 -22.72 -11.25 1.52
CA MET A 174 -22.40 -10.02 2.25
C MET A 174 -21.86 -8.90 1.34
N ASP A 175 -21.69 -9.15 0.06
CA ASP A 175 -21.06 -8.22 -0.92
C ASP A 175 -19.67 -7.68 -0.45
N LEU A 176 -18.96 -8.49 0.34
CA LEU A 176 -17.62 -8.17 0.82
C LEU A 176 -16.55 -8.92 0.03
N PRO A 177 -15.37 -8.30 -0.17
CA PRO A 177 -14.25 -9.00 -0.80
C PRO A 177 -13.82 -10.25 -0.03
N LEU A 178 -13.56 -11.35 -0.75
CA LEU A 178 -13.15 -12.64 -0.18
C LEU A 178 -11.66 -12.68 0.20
N ASP A 179 -10.84 -11.78 -0.35
CA ASP A 179 -9.42 -11.68 -0.06
C ASP A 179 -9.10 -11.15 1.34
N ILE A 180 -10.07 -10.48 1.99
CA ILE A 180 -9.95 -9.98 3.37
C ILE A 180 -10.53 -10.94 4.43
N GLY A 181 -11.17 -12.03 4.01
CA GLY A 181 -11.64 -13.10 4.89
C GLY A 181 -10.49 -13.98 5.39
N GLN A 182 -10.57 -14.38 6.67
CA GLN A 182 -9.65 -15.37 7.28
C GLN A 182 -9.90 -16.76 6.74
#